data_a6e144c50d996e9856b138a5e0ee845f
#
_entry.id   a6e144c50d996e9856b138a5e0ee845f
#
_cell.length_a   1.000
_cell.length_b   1.000
_cell.length_c   1.000
_cell.angle_alpha   90.00
_cell.angle_beta   90.00
_cell.angle_gamma   90.00
#
_symmetry.space_group_name_H-M   'P 1'
#
loop_
_entity.id
_entity.type
_entity.pdbx_description
1 polymer ?
#
loop_
_entity_poly.entity_id
_entity_poly.type
_entity_poly.pdbx_seq_one_letter_code
_entity_poly.pdbx_strand_id
1 'polypeptide(L)'
;MDHTKKMASVAGLASVLWLGLTAAVAANQRRLVFNPMLEREVKSPRSSGHRTRPVVLRAKDGTRLCGWLMTPLSPGPHPAVLYFGGRSEEVSWVARDAGKLFPGMTVLAMNYRGYGDSHGEPAEAHMVEDGCSLYDWMAERSGIDAARIAVVGRSLGSGVAVQVAKERPVHSVVLITPYDSILAIAKQRFRAMPIEYILRHRFESIKYAPSLKAPTYVLRAAMDDVVPHANTDQLVAKLAQLCGDDIIPGSDHLNIPYLEATQSRIATFLGGQFSRVRAALATA
;
A
#
# COMPACT_ATOMS: atom_id res chain seq x y z
N MET A 1 40.16 43.05 3.52
CA MET A 1 38.76 43.29 3.95
C MET A 1 37.69 42.80 2.95
N ASP A 2 38.06 42.48 1.71
CA ASP A 2 37.10 42.11 0.64
C ASP A 2 36.74 40.62 0.61
N HIS A 3 37.68 39.71 0.88
CA HIS A 3 37.43 38.25 0.85
C HIS A 3 36.44 37.77 1.92
N THR A 4 36.52 38.28 3.15
CA THR A 4 35.60 37.93 4.23
C THR A 4 34.15 38.40 3.96
N LYS A 5 33.99 39.59 3.37
CA LYS A 5 32.64 40.07 3.00
C LYS A 5 32.05 39.27 1.84
N LYS A 6 32.86 38.89 0.84
CA LYS A 6 32.41 38.01 -0.26
C LYS A 6 32.02 36.62 0.25
N MET A 7 32.81 36.01 1.14
CA MET A 7 32.47 34.72 1.76
C MET A 7 31.21 34.82 2.59
N ALA A 8 30.99 35.86 3.38
CA ALA A 8 29.77 36.07 4.16
C ALA A 8 28.53 36.25 3.25
N SER A 9 28.67 36.98 2.14
CA SER A 9 27.57 37.11 1.17
C SER A 9 27.22 35.81 0.47
N VAL A 10 28.21 35.00 0.09
CA VAL A 10 28.00 33.69 -0.54
C VAL A 10 27.33 32.73 0.46
N ALA A 11 27.80 32.70 1.71
CA ALA A 11 27.19 31.86 2.77
C ALA A 11 25.74 32.31 3.06
N GLY A 12 25.48 33.60 3.11
CA GLY A 12 24.12 34.14 3.27
C GLY A 12 23.18 33.75 2.14
N LEU A 13 23.63 33.85 0.89
CA LEU A 13 22.84 33.45 -0.27
C LEU A 13 22.57 31.94 -0.27
N ALA A 14 23.56 31.09 0.05
CA ALA A 14 23.43 29.66 0.17
C ALA A 14 22.43 29.29 1.25
N SER A 15 22.46 29.96 2.40
CA SER A 15 21.48 29.73 3.49
C SER A 15 20.05 30.07 3.08
N VAL A 16 19.84 31.19 2.38
CA VAL A 16 18.53 31.61 1.88
C VAL A 16 17.98 30.57 0.87
N LEU A 17 18.82 30.14 -0.07
CA LEU A 17 18.45 29.12 -1.06
C LEU A 17 18.10 27.80 -0.39
N TRP A 18 18.90 27.36 0.60
CA TRP A 18 18.63 26.13 1.34
C TRP A 18 17.32 26.20 2.13
N LEU A 19 17.04 27.31 2.82
CA LEU A 19 15.78 27.54 3.52
C LEU A 19 14.59 27.55 2.54
N GLY A 20 14.73 28.24 1.41
CA GLY A 20 13.72 28.29 0.37
C GLY A 20 13.40 26.90 -0.20
N LEU A 21 14.42 26.10 -0.48
CA LEU A 21 14.24 24.72 -0.98
C LEU A 21 13.60 23.82 0.09
N THR A 22 14.03 23.94 1.35
CA THR A 22 13.46 23.20 2.47
C THR A 22 11.98 23.54 2.66
N ALA A 23 11.63 24.83 2.59
CA ALA A 23 10.24 25.28 2.66
C ALA A 23 9.41 24.78 1.46
N ALA A 24 9.98 24.76 0.25
CA ALA A 24 9.32 24.23 -0.93
C ALA A 24 9.03 22.73 -0.81
N VAL A 25 9.98 21.93 -0.30
CA VAL A 25 9.79 20.51 -0.03
C VAL A 25 8.70 20.31 1.04
N ALA A 26 8.74 21.07 2.13
CA ALA A 26 7.73 21.00 3.19
C ALA A 26 6.33 21.36 2.69
N ALA A 27 6.20 22.38 1.86
CA ALA A 27 4.92 22.80 1.28
C ALA A 27 4.35 21.79 0.27
N ASN A 28 5.23 21.14 -0.50
CA ASN A 28 4.84 20.20 -1.55
C ASN A 28 4.90 18.73 -1.12
N GLN A 29 5.16 18.42 0.15
CA GLN A 29 5.37 17.05 0.62
C GLN A 29 4.19 16.12 0.30
N ARG A 30 2.93 16.62 0.32
CA ARG A 30 1.76 15.84 -0.05
C ARG A 30 1.86 15.34 -1.48
N ARG A 31 2.22 16.20 -2.44
CA ARG A 31 2.44 15.82 -3.83
C ARG A 31 3.63 14.87 -3.98
N LEU A 32 4.70 15.09 -3.23
CA LEU A 32 5.90 14.25 -3.26
C LEU A 32 5.61 12.83 -2.75
N VAL A 33 4.78 12.69 -1.70
CA VAL A 33 4.46 11.39 -1.09
C VAL A 33 3.35 10.69 -1.86
N PHE A 34 2.26 11.36 -2.22
CA PHE A 34 1.05 10.73 -2.75
C PHE A 34 0.91 10.84 -4.26
N ASN A 35 1.17 12.01 -4.84
CA ASN A 35 1.01 12.32 -6.28
C ASN A 35 -0.25 11.67 -6.89
N PRO A 36 -1.45 12.10 -6.51
CA PRO A 36 -2.71 11.44 -6.89
C PRO A 36 -2.86 11.28 -8.40
N MET A 37 -3.33 10.12 -8.84
CA MET A 37 -3.74 9.84 -10.21
C MET A 37 -5.25 10.04 -10.34
N LEU A 38 -5.67 10.94 -11.22
CA LEU A 38 -7.09 11.32 -11.39
C LEU A 38 -7.80 10.51 -12.47
N GLU A 39 -7.05 10.01 -13.47
CA GLU A 39 -7.64 9.24 -14.57
C GLU A 39 -7.69 7.75 -14.22
N ARG A 40 -8.77 7.09 -14.67
CA ARG A 40 -8.91 5.64 -14.59
C ARG A 40 -8.11 4.97 -15.70
N GLU A 41 -7.28 4.01 -15.35
CA GLU A 41 -6.59 3.17 -16.33
C GLU A 41 -7.59 2.35 -17.16
N VAL A 42 -8.62 1.77 -16.51
CA VAL A 42 -9.66 0.97 -17.16
C VAL A 42 -11.03 1.44 -16.70
N LYS A 43 -11.83 2.01 -17.63
CA LYS A 43 -13.17 2.56 -17.31
C LYS A 43 -14.22 1.49 -16.97
N SER A 44 -14.09 0.29 -17.53
CA SER A 44 -15.03 -0.82 -17.34
C SER A 44 -14.24 -2.15 -17.29
N PRO A 45 -13.52 -2.40 -16.22
CA PRO A 45 -12.69 -3.59 -16.10
C PRO A 45 -13.56 -4.86 -16.07
N ARG A 46 -13.10 -5.88 -16.79
CA ARG A 46 -13.70 -7.23 -16.76
C ARG A 46 -12.63 -8.21 -16.29
N SER A 47 -12.95 -9.03 -15.32
CA SER A 47 -12.05 -10.06 -14.79
C SER A 47 -12.58 -11.45 -15.10
N SER A 48 -11.70 -12.38 -15.44
CA SER A 48 -12.07 -13.79 -15.56
C SER A 48 -12.43 -14.33 -14.17
N GLY A 49 -13.54 -15.09 -14.09
CA GLY A 49 -13.97 -15.72 -12.82
C GLY A 49 -14.59 -14.79 -11.78
N HIS A 50 -14.70 -13.47 -12.08
CA HIS A 50 -15.31 -12.50 -11.15
C HIS A 50 -16.39 -11.66 -11.82
N ARG A 51 -17.42 -11.34 -11.04
CA ARG A 51 -18.34 -10.23 -11.35
C ARG A 51 -17.73 -8.96 -10.78
N THR A 52 -17.40 -8.02 -11.67
CA THR A 52 -16.81 -6.73 -11.30
C THR A 52 -17.90 -5.67 -11.30
N ARG A 53 -17.94 -4.84 -10.23
CA ARG A 53 -18.84 -3.70 -10.15
C ARG A 53 -18.15 -2.49 -9.51
N PRO A 54 -18.46 -1.25 -9.93
CA PRO A 54 -18.03 -0.06 -9.24
C PRO A 54 -18.69 0.00 -7.85
N VAL A 55 -17.96 0.53 -6.88
CA VAL A 55 -18.44 0.76 -5.52
C VAL A 55 -18.12 2.19 -5.11
N VAL A 56 -19.10 2.82 -4.47
CA VAL A 56 -18.95 4.12 -3.82
C VAL A 56 -19.24 3.93 -2.35
N LEU A 57 -18.24 4.20 -1.51
CA LEU A 57 -18.37 4.16 -0.06
C LEU A 57 -18.10 5.54 0.52
N ARG A 58 -18.56 5.78 1.74
CA ARG A 58 -18.28 7.01 2.46
C ARG A 58 -17.36 6.72 3.63
N ALA A 59 -16.31 7.50 3.73
CA ALA A 59 -15.46 7.55 4.91
C ALA A 59 -16.26 8.09 6.13
N LYS A 60 -15.72 7.98 7.33
CA LYS A 60 -16.38 8.43 8.55
C LYS A 60 -16.75 9.92 8.53
N ASP A 61 -15.95 10.75 7.88
CA ASP A 61 -16.19 12.19 7.70
C ASP A 61 -17.12 12.52 6.51
N GLY A 62 -17.72 11.50 5.87
CA GLY A 62 -18.60 11.63 4.71
C GLY A 62 -17.88 11.73 3.37
N THR A 63 -16.53 11.76 3.32
CA THR A 63 -15.76 11.81 2.09
C THR A 63 -16.10 10.62 1.19
N ARG A 64 -16.36 10.89 -0.09
CA ARG A 64 -16.71 9.88 -1.09
C ARG A 64 -15.45 9.15 -1.55
N LEU A 65 -15.43 7.83 -1.38
CA LEU A 65 -14.41 6.92 -1.88
C LEU A 65 -14.98 6.07 -3.01
N CYS A 66 -14.25 5.93 -4.11
CA CYS A 66 -14.65 5.20 -5.30
C CYS A 66 -13.67 4.08 -5.61
N GLY A 67 -14.17 2.95 -6.06
CA GLY A 67 -13.33 1.81 -6.42
C GLY A 67 -14.13 0.66 -7.00
N TRP A 68 -13.65 -0.54 -6.79
CA TRP A 68 -14.15 -1.75 -7.42
C TRP A 68 -14.34 -2.88 -6.41
N LEU A 69 -15.47 -3.57 -6.52
CA LEU A 69 -15.71 -4.83 -5.85
C LEU A 69 -15.80 -5.94 -6.90
N MET A 70 -14.94 -6.95 -6.73
CA MET A 70 -14.88 -8.14 -7.55
C MET A 70 -15.34 -9.33 -6.70
N THR A 71 -16.41 -9.99 -7.11
CA THR A 71 -16.95 -11.16 -6.40
C THR A 71 -16.86 -12.40 -7.27
N PRO A 72 -16.40 -13.56 -6.76
CA PRO A 72 -16.38 -14.80 -7.52
C PRO A 72 -17.75 -15.13 -8.10
N LEU A 73 -17.78 -15.86 -9.23
CA LEU A 73 -19.02 -16.30 -9.85
C LEU A 73 -19.66 -17.49 -9.13
N SER A 74 -18.90 -18.25 -8.36
CA SER A 74 -19.38 -19.33 -7.51
C SER A 74 -20.26 -18.82 -6.35
N PRO A 75 -21.23 -19.59 -5.85
CA PRO A 75 -21.95 -19.23 -4.64
C PRO A 75 -21.10 -19.40 -3.39
N GLY A 76 -21.39 -18.68 -2.33
CA GLY A 76 -20.79 -18.88 -1.01
C GLY A 76 -20.65 -17.61 -0.21
N PRO A 77 -20.14 -17.64 1.01
CA PRO A 77 -19.19 -16.66 1.51
C PRO A 77 -17.79 -17.04 1.06
N HIS A 78 -17.05 -16.06 0.50
CA HIS A 78 -15.70 -16.23 -0.02
C HIS A 78 -14.65 -15.64 0.91
N PRO A 79 -13.40 -16.17 0.94
CA PRO A 79 -12.26 -15.42 1.43
C PRO A 79 -12.18 -14.09 0.73
N ALA A 80 -11.56 -13.10 1.36
CA ALA A 80 -11.53 -11.78 0.77
C ALA A 80 -10.16 -11.11 0.87
N VAL A 81 -9.94 -10.15 -0.02
CA VAL A 81 -8.73 -9.32 -0.10
C VAL A 81 -9.13 -7.86 -0.13
N LEU A 82 -8.57 -7.06 0.78
CA LEU A 82 -8.57 -5.61 0.72
C LEU A 82 -7.22 -5.15 0.14
N TYR A 83 -7.27 -4.55 -1.05
CA TYR A 83 -6.08 -4.10 -1.77
C TYR A 83 -5.80 -2.62 -1.55
N PHE A 84 -4.56 -2.30 -1.22
CA PHE A 84 -4.03 -0.95 -1.05
C PHE A 84 -3.00 -0.63 -2.14
N GLY A 85 -3.34 0.29 -3.01
CA GLY A 85 -2.50 0.69 -4.14
C GLY A 85 -1.26 1.49 -3.74
N GLY A 86 -0.34 1.65 -4.69
CA GLY A 86 0.87 2.43 -4.53
C GLY A 86 0.67 3.94 -4.71
N ARG A 87 1.79 4.67 -4.66
CA ARG A 87 1.83 6.08 -5.04
C ARG A 87 1.43 6.23 -6.51
N SER A 88 0.58 7.20 -6.81
CA SER A 88 0.10 7.46 -8.19
C SER A 88 -0.62 6.27 -8.83
N GLU A 89 -1.19 5.36 -8.06
CA GLU A 89 -1.86 4.17 -8.57
C GLU A 89 -3.38 4.33 -8.51
N GLU A 90 -4.04 4.25 -9.68
CA GLU A 90 -5.47 4.07 -9.79
C GLU A 90 -5.78 2.58 -9.89
N VAL A 91 -6.75 2.08 -9.09
CA VAL A 91 -6.89 0.64 -8.82
C VAL A 91 -7.76 -0.14 -9.82
N SER A 92 -8.19 0.43 -10.94
CA SER A 92 -9.05 -0.28 -11.92
C SER A 92 -8.35 -1.46 -12.60
N TRP A 93 -7.02 -1.43 -12.69
CA TRP A 93 -6.23 -2.54 -13.19
C TRP A 93 -6.35 -3.80 -12.31
N VAL A 94 -6.44 -3.62 -11.00
CA VAL A 94 -6.66 -4.75 -10.04
C VAL A 94 -7.97 -5.45 -10.35
N ALA A 95 -9.01 -4.67 -10.71
CA ALA A 95 -10.29 -5.23 -11.08
C ALA A 95 -10.23 -6.03 -12.40
N ARG A 96 -9.34 -5.65 -13.34
CA ARG A 96 -9.08 -6.41 -14.56
C ARG A 96 -8.36 -7.74 -14.26
N ASP A 97 -7.36 -7.70 -13.41
CA ASP A 97 -6.46 -8.82 -13.16
C ASP A 97 -6.83 -9.66 -11.93
N ALA A 98 -7.96 -9.37 -11.26
CA ALA A 98 -8.41 -10.05 -10.04
C ALA A 98 -8.47 -11.58 -10.17
N GLY A 99 -8.87 -12.10 -11.34
CA GLY A 99 -8.94 -13.55 -11.57
C GLY A 99 -7.59 -14.25 -11.54
N LYS A 100 -6.50 -13.54 -11.84
CA LYS A 100 -5.13 -14.04 -11.78
C LYS A 100 -4.51 -13.85 -10.38
N LEU A 101 -4.70 -12.66 -9.83
CA LEU A 101 -4.15 -12.27 -8.53
C LEU A 101 -4.84 -12.98 -7.35
N PHE A 102 -6.17 -13.10 -7.41
CA PHE A 102 -7.01 -13.48 -6.28
C PHE A 102 -8.11 -14.50 -6.70
N PRO A 103 -7.73 -15.64 -7.30
CA PRO A 103 -8.71 -16.60 -7.80
C PRO A 103 -9.62 -17.11 -6.68
N GLY A 104 -10.94 -17.03 -6.88
CA GLY A 104 -11.94 -17.50 -5.92
C GLY A 104 -12.11 -16.64 -4.68
N MET A 105 -11.53 -15.42 -4.63
CA MET A 105 -11.60 -14.50 -3.51
C MET A 105 -12.42 -13.26 -3.86
N THR A 106 -13.21 -12.74 -2.92
CA THR A 106 -13.80 -11.42 -3.07
C THR A 106 -12.71 -10.35 -2.91
N VAL A 107 -12.65 -9.38 -3.81
CA VAL A 107 -11.61 -8.34 -3.77
C VAL A 107 -12.27 -6.97 -3.68
N LEU A 108 -11.83 -6.16 -2.72
CA LEU A 108 -12.16 -4.74 -2.65
C LEU A 108 -10.89 -3.94 -2.91
N ALA A 109 -10.91 -3.15 -3.98
CA ALA A 109 -9.85 -2.20 -4.34
C ALA A 109 -10.45 -0.81 -4.42
N MET A 110 -10.07 0.08 -3.50
CA MET A 110 -10.59 1.44 -3.43
C MET A 110 -9.48 2.44 -3.71
N ASN A 111 -9.81 3.45 -4.51
CA ASN A 111 -8.94 4.61 -4.69
C ASN A 111 -8.87 5.41 -3.40
N TYR A 112 -7.67 5.82 -2.99
CA TYR A 112 -7.49 6.73 -1.87
C TYR A 112 -8.17 8.08 -2.14
N ARG A 113 -8.35 8.88 -1.09
CA ARG A 113 -8.81 10.26 -1.22
C ARG A 113 -7.96 11.00 -2.25
N GLY A 114 -8.63 11.67 -3.20
CA GLY A 114 -8.00 12.41 -4.30
C GLY A 114 -7.46 11.55 -5.45
N TYR A 115 -7.62 10.22 -5.42
CA TYR A 115 -7.25 9.32 -6.51
C TYR A 115 -8.49 8.89 -7.31
N GLY A 116 -8.34 8.73 -8.61
CA GLY A 116 -9.45 8.37 -9.51
C GLY A 116 -10.66 9.28 -9.28
N ASP A 117 -11.83 8.69 -9.03
CA ASP A 117 -13.06 9.44 -8.74
C ASP A 117 -13.29 9.67 -7.24
N SER A 118 -12.35 9.32 -6.36
CA SER A 118 -12.46 9.57 -4.92
C SER A 118 -12.23 11.05 -4.60
N HIS A 119 -13.05 11.59 -3.69
CA HIS A 119 -12.94 12.98 -3.27
C HIS A 119 -11.91 13.16 -2.14
N GLY A 120 -11.68 14.41 -1.74
CA GLY A 120 -10.82 14.76 -0.62
C GLY A 120 -9.34 14.76 -0.97
N GLU A 121 -8.49 14.82 0.06
CA GLU A 121 -7.04 14.88 -0.08
C GLU A 121 -6.37 13.73 0.68
N PRO A 122 -5.34 13.09 0.08
CA PRO A 122 -4.65 12.00 0.73
C PRO A 122 -3.83 12.49 1.93
N ALA A 123 -3.90 11.73 3.02
CA ALA A 123 -3.05 11.88 4.20
C ALA A 123 -2.88 10.50 4.85
N GLU A 124 -1.74 10.25 5.48
CA GLU A 124 -1.47 8.96 6.12
C GLU A 124 -2.58 8.53 7.08
N ALA A 125 -2.98 9.42 8.00
CA ALA A 125 -4.03 9.13 8.96
C ALA A 125 -5.37 8.78 8.30
N HIS A 126 -5.76 9.53 7.25
CA HIS A 126 -6.98 9.25 6.51
C HIS A 126 -6.92 7.90 5.77
N MET A 127 -5.77 7.59 5.12
CA MET A 127 -5.62 6.32 4.40
C MET A 127 -5.74 5.12 5.33
N VAL A 128 -5.19 5.21 6.54
CA VAL A 128 -5.29 4.15 7.56
C VAL A 128 -6.70 4.06 8.13
N GLU A 129 -7.33 5.18 8.48
CA GLU A 129 -8.71 5.20 8.98
C GLU A 129 -9.71 4.68 7.95
N ASP A 130 -9.59 5.15 6.71
CA ASP A 130 -10.40 4.66 5.59
C ASP A 130 -10.16 3.15 5.38
N GLY A 131 -8.91 2.70 5.41
CA GLY A 131 -8.55 1.28 5.29
C GLY A 131 -9.18 0.42 6.38
N CYS A 132 -9.18 0.88 7.63
CA CYS A 132 -9.86 0.21 8.72
C CYS A 132 -11.39 0.16 8.51
N SER A 133 -11.99 1.25 8.05
CA SER A 133 -13.43 1.32 7.77
C SER A 133 -13.83 0.41 6.59
N LEU A 134 -12.98 0.31 5.58
CA LEU A 134 -13.18 -0.60 4.44
C LEU A 134 -13.08 -2.07 4.88
N TYR A 135 -12.14 -2.39 5.77
CA TYR A 135 -12.05 -3.73 6.38
C TYR A 135 -13.33 -4.08 7.14
N ASP A 136 -13.80 -3.18 8.01
CA ASP A 136 -15.02 -3.37 8.80
C ASP A 136 -16.23 -3.56 7.88
N TRP A 137 -16.35 -2.73 6.84
CA TRP A 137 -17.39 -2.85 5.83
C TRP A 137 -17.37 -4.22 5.11
N MET A 138 -16.19 -4.77 4.83
CA MET A 138 -16.07 -6.12 4.25
C MET A 138 -16.49 -7.19 5.24
N ALA A 139 -16.07 -7.10 6.50
CA ALA A 139 -16.34 -8.09 7.54
C ALA A 139 -17.84 -8.24 7.86
N GLU A 140 -18.63 -7.19 7.64
CA GLU A 140 -20.09 -7.18 7.86
C GLU A 140 -20.90 -7.80 6.70
N ARG A 141 -20.25 -8.23 5.60
CA ARG A 141 -20.95 -8.72 4.41
C ARG A 141 -21.18 -10.22 4.44
N SER A 142 -22.42 -10.64 4.28
CA SER A 142 -22.81 -12.07 4.25
C SER A 142 -22.15 -12.88 3.13
N GLY A 143 -21.70 -12.22 2.05
CA GLY A 143 -20.97 -12.87 0.96
C GLY A 143 -19.45 -12.98 1.17
N ILE A 144 -18.95 -12.52 2.32
CA ILE A 144 -17.53 -12.55 2.69
C ILE A 144 -17.38 -13.37 3.98
N ASP A 145 -16.37 -14.23 3.99
CA ASP A 145 -15.96 -14.93 5.21
C ASP A 145 -15.07 -13.99 6.03
N ALA A 146 -15.63 -13.39 7.07
CA ALA A 146 -14.97 -12.42 7.94
C ALA A 146 -13.70 -12.96 8.63
N ALA A 147 -13.61 -14.29 8.84
CA ALA A 147 -12.42 -14.92 9.41
C ALA A 147 -11.27 -15.06 8.39
N ARG A 148 -11.55 -14.84 7.10
CA ARG A 148 -10.58 -14.99 6.00
C ARG A 148 -10.45 -13.74 5.15
N ILE A 149 -10.21 -12.59 5.79
CA ILE A 149 -9.92 -11.32 5.11
C ILE A 149 -8.42 -11.06 5.18
N ALA A 150 -7.76 -11.06 4.03
CA ALA A 150 -6.35 -10.66 3.89
C ALA A 150 -6.23 -9.20 3.45
N VAL A 151 -5.09 -8.59 3.72
CA VAL A 151 -4.72 -7.30 3.16
C VAL A 151 -3.50 -7.43 2.23
N VAL A 152 -3.54 -6.72 1.12
CA VAL A 152 -2.45 -6.66 0.15
C VAL A 152 -2.07 -5.20 -0.05
N GLY A 153 -0.82 -4.85 0.17
CA GLY A 153 -0.33 -3.49 0.00
C GLY A 153 0.87 -3.41 -0.92
N ARG A 154 0.80 -2.51 -1.91
CA ARG A 154 1.89 -2.25 -2.85
C ARG A 154 2.55 -0.91 -2.55
N SER A 155 3.89 -0.89 -2.46
CA SER A 155 4.68 0.34 -2.30
C SER A 155 4.09 1.22 -1.18
N LEU A 156 3.63 2.44 -1.45
CA LEU A 156 2.93 3.29 -0.47
C LEU A 156 1.85 2.52 0.30
N GLY A 157 1.06 1.70 -0.40
CA GLY A 157 0.00 0.90 0.19
C GLY A 157 0.49 -0.18 1.16
N SER A 158 1.77 -0.58 1.09
CA SER A 158 2.34 -1.51 2.07
C SER A 158 2.36 -0.92 3.48
N GLY A 159 2.62 0.40 3.58
CA GLY A 159 2.54 1.11 4.86
C GLY A 159 1.12 1.25 5.39
N VAL A 160 0.11 1.35 4.51
CA VAL A 160 -1.31 1.30 4.90
C VAL A 160 -1.69 -0.09 5.37
N ALA A 161 -1.33 -1.14 4.59
CA ALA A 161 -1.62 -2.53 4.92
C ALA A 161 -1.06 -2.94 6.28
N VAL A 162 0.19 -2.56 6.60
CA VAL A 162 0.83 -2.82 7.90
C VAL A 162 0.05 -2.16 9.03
N GLN A 163 -0.37 -0.90 8.88
CA GLN A 163 -1.11 -0.19 9.92
C GLN A 163 -2.53 -0.73 10.08
N VAL A 164 -3.23 -1.08 9.01
CA VAL A 164 -4.54 -1.73 9.07
C VAL A 164 -4.44 -3.11 9.73
N ALA A 165 -3.42 -3.91 9.39
CA ALA A 165 -3.20 -5.22 9.99
C ALA A 165 -2.85 -5.17 11.48
N LYS A 166 -2.32 -4.05 11.97
CA LYS A 166 -2.14 -3.81 13.41
C LYS A 166 -3.49 -3.53 14.10
N GLU A 167 -4.39 -2.79 13.45
CA GLU A 167 -5.64 -2.30 14.03
C GLU A 167 -6.82 -3.28 13.84
N ARG A 168 -6.71 -4.24 12.92
CA ARG A 168 -7.78 -5.18 12.57
C ARG A 168 -7.26 -6.63 12.56
N PRO A 169 -8.12 -7.62 12.87
CA PRO A 169 -7.74 -9.03 12.89
C PRO A 169 -7.66 -9.59 11.45
N VAL A 170 -6.71 -9.08 10.66
CA VAL A 170 -6.50 -9.60 9.31
C VAL A 170 -5.96 -11.02 9.35
N HIS A 171 -6.43 -11.86 8.42
CA HIS A 171 -6.01 -13.24 8.31
C HIS A 171 -4.57 -13.40 7.83
N SER A 172 -4.16 -12.63 6.83
CA SER A 172 -2.82 -12.66 6.26
C SER A 172 -2.49 -11.32 5.57
N VAL A 173 -1.21 -11.07 5.36
CA VAL A 173 -0.67 -9.84 4.77
C VAL A 173 0.24 -10.18 3.61
N VAL A 174 0.07 -9.49 2.47
CA VAL A 174 1.03 -9.51 1.36
C VAL A 174 1.55 -8.08 1.14
N LEU A 175 2.86 -7.95 1.14
CA LEU A 175 3.54 -6.67 0.93
C LEU A 175 4.36 -6.74 -0.36
N ILE A 176 4.04 -5.88 -1.32
CA ILE A 176 4.73 -5.80 -2.60
C ILE A 176 5.61 -4.55 -2.59
N THR A 177 6.91 -4.70 -2.78
CA THR A 177 7.92 -3.63 -2.68
C THR A 177 7.77 -2.77 -1.42
N PRO A 178 7.73 -3.40 -0.22
CA PRO A 178 7.52 -2.67 1.02
C PRO A 178 8.79 -1.96 1.50
N TYR A 179 8.60 -1.01 2.39
CA TYR A 179 9.65 -0.20 3.01
C TYR A 179 9.50 -0.14 4.53
N ASP A 180 10.59 0.16 5.22
CA ASP A 180 10.64 0.40 6.66
C ASP A 180 9.87 1.67 7.06
N SER A 181 10.13 2.79 6.34
CA SER A 181 9.39 4.04 6.48
C SER A 181 9.62 4.99 5.29
N ILE A 182 8.61 5.78 4.95
CA ILE A 182 8.78 6.91 4.02
C ILE A 182 9.80 7.92 4.59
N LEU A 183 9.85 8.06 5.91
CA LEU A 183 10.83 8.92 6.57
C LEU A 183 12.27 8.49 6.26
N ALA A 184 12.58 7.19 6.34
CA ALA A 184 13.94 6.69 6.07
C ALA A 184 14.35 6.91 4.61
N ILE A 185 13.45 6.59 3.66
CA ILE A 185 13.67 6.84 2.23
C ILE A 185 13.87 8.33 1.95
N ALA A 186 13.04 9.20 2.53
CA ALA A 186 13.15 10.64 2.36
C ALA A 186 14.45 11.20 2.93
N LYS A 187 14.92 10.72 4.10
CA LYS A 187 16.24 11.07 4.67
C LYS A 187 17.39 10.69 3.74
N GLN A 188 17.32 9.53 3.11
CA GLN A 188 18.37 9.09 2.15
C GLN A 188 18.38 9.97 0.90
N ARG A 189 17.21 10.41 0.41
CA ARG A 189 17.07 11.22 -0.81
C ARG A 189 17.38 12.70 -0.58
N PHE A 190 17.08 13.24 0.61
CA PHE A 190 17.21 14.66 0.96
C PHE A 190 18.18 14.86 2.12
N ARG A 191 19.40 14.33 2.00
CA ARG A 191 20.41 14.27 3.08
C ARG A 191 20.77 15.62 3.70
N ALA A 192 20.69 16.70 2.92
CA ALA A 192 21.02 18.05 3.38
C ALA A 192 19.84 18.77 4.06
N MET A 193 18.67 18.13 4.18
CA MET A 193 17.47 18.75 4.74
C MET A 193 17.07 18.09 6.06
N PRO A 194 16.43 18.86 6.98
CA PRO A 194 15.97 18.34 8.27
C PRO A 194 14.63 17.61 8.10
N ILE A 195 14.62 16.55 7.27
CA ILE A 195 13.41 15.81 6.85
C ILE A 195 12.60 15.30 8.03
N GLU A 196 13.24 14.89 9.11
CA GLU A 196 12.55 14.38 10.31
C GLU A 196 11.64 15.42 10.99
N TYR A 197 11.90 16.71 10.79
CA TYR A 197 11.09 17.79 11.39
C TYR A 197 10.01 18.29 10.43
N ILE A 198 10.16 18.09 9.14
CA ILE A 198 9.26 18.65 8.13
C ILE A 198 8.31 17.62 7.53
N LEU A 199 8.68 16.33 7.49
CA LEU A 199 7.85 15.28 6.92
C LEU A 199 6.72 14.88 7.88
N ARG A 200 5.46 15.04 7.43
CA ARG A 200 4.25 14.71 8.20
C ARG A 200 3.78 13.28 7.97
N HIS A 201 3.88 12.79 6.74
CA HIS A 201 3.40 11.46 6.33
C HIS A 201 4.57 10.49 6.29
N ARG A 202 4.84 9.84 7.42
CA ARG A 202 6.07 9.07 7.66
C ARG A 202 5.94 7.60 7.31
N PHE A 203 4.74 7.03 7.40
CA PHE A 203 4.45 5.60 7.18
C PHE A 203 5.53 4.70 7.81
N GLU A 204 5.71 4.79 9.10
CA GLU A 204 6.77 4.09 9.83
C GLU A 204 6.39 2.61 10.08
N SER A 205 6.32 1.82 9.01
CA SER A 205 5.94 0.38 9.03
C SER A 205 6.79 -0.42 10.01
N ILE A 206 8.06 -0.10 10.12
CA ILE A 206 9.02 -0.76 11.03
C ILE A 206 8.60 -0.69 12.51
N LYS A 207 7.85 0.34 12.91
CA LYS A 207 7.34 0.46 14.29
C LYS A 207 6.23 -0.53 14.59
N TYR A 208 5.45 -0.91 13.59
CA TYR A 208 4.29 -1.78 13.74
C TYR A 208 4.60 -3.25 13.41
N ALA A 209 5.61 -3.50 12.59
CA ALA A 209 6.01 -4.84 12.15
C ALA A 209 6.16 -5.87 13.29
N PRO A 210 6.75 -5.55 14.47
CA PRO A 210 6.86 -6.51 15.57
C PRO A 210 5.52 -6.93 16.16
N SER A 211 4.47 -6.12 16.01
CA SER A 211 3.14 -6.38 16.55
C SER A 211 2.20 -7.12 15.60
N LEU A 212 2.62 -7.33 14.34
CA LEU A 212 1.81 -8.03 13.34
C LEU A 212 1.74 -9.53 13.68
N LYS A 213 0.53 -10.00 14.00
CA LYS A 213 0.26 -11.41 14.29
C LYS A 213 -0.08 -12.23 13.05
N ALA A 214 -0.49 -11.56 11.97
CA ALA A 214 -0.89 -12.19 10.73
C ALA A 214 0.32 -12.72 9.94
N PRO A 215 0.24 -13.94 9.35
CA PRO A 215 1.23 -14.45 8.42
C PRO A 215 1.49 -13.44 7.31
N THR A 216 2.75 -13.02 7.15
CA THR A 216 3.14 -11.96 6.22
C THR A 216 4.08 -12.48 5.15
N TYR A 217 3.77 -12.18 3.89
CA TYR A 217 4.58 -12.51 2.72
C TYR A 217 5.07 -11.24 2.03
N VAL A 218 6.35 -11.19 1.73
CA VAL A 218 7.02 -10.05 1.09
C VAL A 218 7.44 -10.41 -0.31
N LEU A 219 7.18 -9.50 -1.26
CA LEU A 219 7.61 -9.58 -2.66
C LEU A 219 8.44 -8.35 -3.01
N ARG A 220 9.64 -8.56 -3.50
CA ARG A 220 10.60 -7.52 -3.85
C ARG A 220 10.82 -7.47 -5.36
N ALA A 221 10.96 -6.28 -5.90
CA ALA A 221 11.44 -6.11 -7.26
C ALA A 221 12.95 -6.34 -7.33
N ALA A 222 13.43 -7.09 -8.33
CA ALA A 222 14.86 -7.37 -8.47
C ALA A 222 15.68 -6.09 -8.73
N MET A 223 15.10 -5.15 -9.48
CA MET A 223 15.71 -3.85 -9.84
C MET A 223 14.85 -2.71 -9.32
N ASP A 224 14.66 -2.63 -7.99
CA ASP A 224 13.87 -1.56 -7.37
C ASP A 224 14.71 -0.28 -7.23
N ASP A 225 14.40 0.74 -8.02
CA ASP A 225 15.03 2.05 -8.02
C ASP A 225 14.30 3.09 -7.14
N VAL A 226 13.15 2.69 -6.57
CA VAL A 226 12.29 3.54 -5.72
C VAL A 226 12.47 3.20 -4.25
N VAL A 227 12.38 1.92 -3.90
CA VAL A 227 12.58 1.42 -2.55
C VAL A 227 13.88 0.62 -2.48
N PRO A 228 14.94 1.17 -1.89
CA PRO A 228 16.20 0.42 -1.72
C PRO A 228 15.98 -0.86 -0.94
N HIS A 229 16.60 -1.96 -1.37
CA HIS A 229 16.48 -3.26 -0.69
C HIS A 229 16.80 -3.18 0.80
N ALA A 230 17.77 -2.35 1.19
CA ALA A 230 18.12 -2.13 2.59
C ALA A 230 16.94 -1.63 3.45
N ASN A 231 16.01 -0.85 2.89
CA ASN A 231 14.81 -0.42 3.61
C ASN A 231 13.82 -1.58 3.78
N THR A 232 13.69 -2.45 2.78
CA THR A 232 12.90 -3.69 2.92
C THR A 232 13.54 -4.65 3.93
N ASP A 233 14.88 -4.79 3.93
CA ASP A 233 15.61 -5.64 4.89
C ASP A 233 15.34 -5.22 6.33
N GLN A 234 15.34 -3.89 6.62
CA GLN A 234 15.01 -3.36 7.94
C GLN A 234 13.59 -3.72 8.37
N LEU A 235 12.62 -3.65 7.46
CA LEU A 235 11.24 -4.05 7.74
C LEU A 235 11.13 -5.55 8.00
N VAL A 236 11.66 -6.37 7.08
CA VAL A 236 11.61 -7.84 7.13
C VAL A 236 12.21 -8.37 8.42
N ALA A 237 13.34 -7.82 8.86
CA ALA A 237 14.00 -8.18 10.11
C ALA A 237 13.13 -7.93 11.37
N LYS A 238 12.04 -7.15 11.26
CA LYS A 238 11.14 -6.82 12.36
C LYS A 238 9.77 -7.52 12.25
N LEU A 239 9.46 -8.17 11.14
CA LEU A 239 8.20 -8.88 10.98
C LEU A 239 8.15 -10.12 11.88
N ALA A 240 7.16 -10.17 12.79
CA ALA A 240 7.03 -11.25 13.76
C ALA A 240 6.59 -12.58 13.11
N GLN A 241 5.82 -12.54 12.01
CA GLN A 241 5.24 -13.70 11.34
C GLN A 241 5.58 -13.70 9.84
N LEU A 242 6.87 -13.59 9.51
CA LEU A 242 7.33 -13.67 8.12
C LEU A 242 7.19 -15.12 7.60
N CYS A 243 6.43 -15.29 6.52
CA CYS A 243 6.19 -16.59 5.88
C CYS A 243 6.96 -16.76 4.56
N GLY A 244 7.50 -15.70 4.01
CA GLY A 244 8.30 -15.72 2.80
C GLY A 244 8.72 -14.31 2.40
N ASP A 245 9.84 -14.23 1.69
CA ASP A 245 10.47 -13.01 1.23
C ASP A 245 11.16 -13.30 -0.10
N ASP A 246 10.46 -13.03 -1.20
CA ASP A 246 10.92 -13.40 -2.54
C ASP A 246 11.30 -12.18 -3.37
N ILE A 247 12.43 -12.28 -4.06
CA ILE A 247 12.82 -11.35 -5.11
C ILE A 247 12.30 -11.89 -6.45
N ILE A 248 11.55 -11.06 -7.19
CA ILE A 248 10.96 -11.42 -8.47
C ILE A 248 11.96 -11.11 -9.60
N PRO A 249 12.50 -12.11 -10.30
CA PRO A 249 13.44 -11.88 -11.40
C PRO A 249 12.82 -11.03 -12.52
N GLY A 250 13.61 -10.13 -13.13
CA GLY A 250 13.18 -9.29 -14.25
C GLY A 250 12.16 -8.21 -13.88
N SER A 251 11.96 -7.96 -12.59
CA SER A 251 11.03 -6.94 -12.11
C SER A 251 11.74 -5.65 -11.71
N ASP A 252 11.05 -4.53 -11.93
CA ASP A 252 11.30 -3.22 -11.36
C ASP A 252 10.13 -2.79 -10.47
N HIS A 253 10.24 -1.61 -9.86
CA HIS A 253 9.21 -1.09 -8.95
C HIS A 253 7.82 -0.93 -9.60
N LEU A 254 7.78 -0.66 -10.91
CA LEU A 254 6.55 -0.37 -11.63
C LEU A 254 5.89 -1.62 -12.19
N ASN A 255 6.68 -2.54 -12.78
CA ASN A 255 6.17 -3.70 -13.50
C ASN A 255 5.85 -4.90 -12.60
N ILE A 256 6.45 -4.99 -11.40
CA ILE A 256 6.34 -6.17 -10.51
C ILE A 256 4.89 -6.68 -10.31
N PRO A 257 3.84 -5.85 -10.11
CA PRO A 257 2.50 -6.38 -9.85
C PRO A 257 1.85 -7.03 -11.07
N TYR A 258 2.35 -6.73 -12.28
CA TYR A 258 1.81 -7.23 -13.54
C TYR A 258 2.47 -8.53 -14.00
N LEU A 259 3.59 -8.94 -13.38
CA LEU A 259 4.30 -10.16 -13.74
C LEU A 259 3.56 -11.40 -13.27
N GLU A 260 3.46 -12.40 -14.14
CA GLU A 260 2.83 -13.68 -13.83
C GLU A 260 3.46 -14.35 -12.60
N ALA A 261 4.77 -14.25 -12.45
CA ALA A 261 5.50 -14.78 -11.31
C ALA A 261 5.02 -14.15 -9.98
N THR A 262 4.75 -12.84 -9.96
CA THR A 262 4.20 -12.12 -8.78
C THR A 262 2.77 -12.57 -8.51
N GLN A 263 1.93 -12.57 -9.55
CA GLN A 263 0.51 -12.93 -9.45
C GLN A 263 0.33 -14.36 -8.94
N SER A 264 1.09 -15.30 -9.48
CA SER A 264 1.09 -16.71 -9.07
C SER A 264 1.52 -16.90 -7.60
N ARG A 265 2.57 -16.18 -7.14
CA ARG A 265 3.00 -16.24 -5.74
C ARG A 265 1.97 -15.71 -4.78
N ILE A 266 1.32 -14.59 -5.11
CA ILE A 266 0.23 -14.02 -4.31
C ILE A 266 -0.92 -15.03 -4.21
N ALA A 267 -1.39 -15.56 -5.34
CA ALA A 267 -2.48 -16.52 -5.41
C ALA A 267 -2.16 -17.80 -4.60
N THR A 268 -0.94 -18.32 -4.74
CA THR A 268 -0.48 -19.52 -4.02
C THR A 268 -0.42 -19.29 -2.51
N PHE A 269 0.20 -18.17 -2.08
CA PHE A 269 0.30 -17.86 -0.66
C PHE A 269 -1.08 -17.70 -0.02
N LEU A 270 -1.94 -16.84 -0.57
CA LEU A 270 -3.27 -16.59 -0.03
C LEU A 270 -4.15 -17.84 -0.06
N GLY A 271 -4.15 -18.60 -1.16
CA GLY A 271 -4.87 -19.86 -1.28
C GLY A 271 -4.45 -20.89 -0.23
N GLY A 272 -3.14 -21.02 0.02
CA GLY A 272 -2.58 -21.87 1.06
C GLY A 272 -2.98 -21.43 2.46
N GLN A 273 -2.94 -20.14 2.77
CA GLN A 273 -3.37 -19.62 4.07
C GLN A 273 -4.86 -19.85 4.33
N PHE A 274 -5.72 -19.58 3.36
CA PHE A 274 -7.17 -19.75 3.49
C PHE A 274 -7.60 -21.23 3.59
N SER A 275 -6.85 -22.15 2.97
CA SER A 275 -7.13 -23.60 3.05
C SER A 275 -6.82 -24.16 4.43
N ARG A 276 -5.80 -23.67 5.13
CA ARG A 276 -5.45 -24.12 6.50
C ARG A 276 -6.56 -23.86 7.51
N VAL A 277 -7.24 -22.71 7.42
CA VAL A 277 -8.37 -22.41 8.31
C VAL A 277 -9.54 -23.35 8.08
N ARG A 278 -9.84 -23.68 6.81
CA ARG A 278 -10.93 -24.60 6.49
C ARG A 278 -10.68 -26.01 7.05
N ALA A 279 -9.44 -26.48 7.03
CA ALA A 279 -9.06 -27.76 7.62
C ALA A 279 -9.20 -27.73 9.15
N ALA A 280 -8.75 -26.66 9.82
CA ALA A 280 -8.88 -26.53 11.28
C ALA A 280 -10.33 -26.46 11.76
N LEU A 281 -11.23 -25.79 11.02
CA LEU A 281 -12.66 -25.73 11.34
C LEU A 281 -13.41 -27.03 11.04
N ALA A 282 -12.89 -27.87 10.15
CA ALA A 282 -13.50 -29.18 9.85
C ALA A 282 -13.10 -30.27 10.85
N THR A 283 -12.08 -30.02 11.69
CA THR A 283 -11.56 -30.95 12.71
C THR A 283 -11.95 -30.56 14.15
N ALA A 284 -12.58 -29.39 14.34
CA ALA A 284 -13.13 -28.89 15.60
C ALA A 284 -14.64 -29.10 15.70
#